data_63198e38d1c418f65e91179b90384123
#
_entry.id   63198e38d1c418f65e91179b90384123
#
_cell.length_a   1.000
_cell.length_b   1.000
_cell.length_c   1.000
_cell.angle_alpha   90.00
_cell.angle_beta   90.00
_cell.angle_gamma   90.00
#
_symmetry.space_group_name_H-M   'P 1'
#
loop_
_entity.id
_entity.type
_entity.pdbx_description
1 polymer ?
#
loop_
_entity_poly.entity_id
_entity_poly.type
_entity_poly.pdbx_seq_one_letter_code
_entity_poly.pdbx_strand_id
1 'polypeptide(L)'
;AGIRRGIEKEGLRVLPTGGLALTPHPLALGSALTHPLITTDYSESQLELITGAHKGVQQCLDELTEVHQFVHHTLKDSGGELLWASSMPCGLPTDETIPLARYGSSNIGRAKSVYRMGLGHRYGRRMQTISGIHYNWSLPGVTSEQYFSLIRNFRRHAFVLLYLFGASPALCPCFVEGREHRLQRMEGGSALYLPHATSLRMGRLGYQSDAQATLAVSYNGLTGYANSLHEALTKPYPAYEALGIRNPGGDYNQLGTSLLQIENEF
;
A
#
# COMPACT_ATOMS: atom_id res chain seq x y z
N ALA A 1 13.63 -14.66 -23.95
CA ALA A 1 13.70 -13.29 -23.47
C ALA A 1 14.02 -13.31 -21.98
N GLY A 2 14.98 -12.49 -21.53
CA GLY A 2 15.48 -12.48 -20.14
C GLY A 2 14.59 -11.75 -19.15
N ILE A 3 13.26 -11.79 -19.29
CA ILE A 3 12.30 -11.17 -18.36
C ILE A 3 12.53 -11.70 -16.95
N ARG A 4 12.59 -10.79 -15.98
CA ARG A 4 12.56 -11.13 -14.56
C ARG A 4 11.27 -10.61 -13.94
N ARG A 5 10.80 -11.30 -12.91
CA ARG A 5 9.60 -10.97 -12.15
C ARG A 5 9.80 -11.21 -10.66
N GLY A 6 9.10 -10.45 -9.85
CA GLY A 6 8.99 -10.61 -8.42
C GLY A 6 7.59 -10.22 -7.96
N ILE A 7 7.20 -10.68 -6.79
CA ILE A 7 5.90 -10.40 -6.18
C ILE A 7 6.13 -9.79 -4.80
N GLU A 8 5.38 -8.74 -4.50
CA GLU A 8 5.19 -8.20 -3.16
C GLU A 8 3.72 -8.43 -2.81
N LYS A 9 3.45 -9.15 -1.74
CA LYS A 9 2.09 -9.47 -1.33
C LYS A 9 1.84 -8.99 0.09
N GLU A 10 0.94 -8.04 0.21
CA GLU A 10 0.47 -7.53 1.49
C GLU A 10 -0.63 -8.40 2.08
N GLY A 11 -0.78 -8.36 3.40
CA GLY A 11 -1.86 -9.01 4.12
C GLY A 11 -1.92 -8.59 5.58
N LEU A 12 -3.14 -8.39 6.08
CA LEU A 12 -3.36 -8.05 7.48
C LEU A 12 -3.27 -9.29 8.37
N ARG A 13 -2.60 -9.15 9.52
CA ARG A 13 -2.73 -10.11 10.62
C ARG A 13 -4.07 -9.90 11.30
N VAL A 14 -4.82 -10.96 11.47
CA VAL A 14 -6.14 -10.94 12.08
C VAL A 14 -6.24 -12.02 13.17
N LEU A 15 -7.09 -11.75 14.13
CA LEU A 15 -7.47 -12.73 15.14
C LEU A 15 -8.39 -13.81 14.53
N PRO A 16 -8.52 -15.00 15.14
CA PRO A 16 -9.47 -16.02 14.68
C PRO A 16 -10.93 -15.53 14.61
N THR A 17 -11.26 -14.47 15.34
CA THR A 17 -12.56 -13.79 15.30
C THR A 17 -12.76 -12.89 14.08
N GLY A 18 -11.73 -12.69 13.25
CA GLY A 18 -11.74 -11.81 12.09
C GLY A 18 -11.41 -10.34 12.38
N GLY A 19 -11.22 -9.96 13.65
CA GLY A 19 -10.76 -8.60 14.00
C GLY A 19 -9.28 -8.40 13.70
N LEU A 20 -8.87 -7.13 13.49
CA LEU A 20 -7.46 -6.78 13.28
C LEU A 20 -6.61 -7.17 14.49
N ALA A 21 -5.50 -7.86 14.28
CA ALA A 21 -4.51 -8.13 15.32
C ALA A 21 -3.72 -6.85 15.62
N LEU A 22 -3.76 -6.37 16.87
CA LEU A 22 -3.08 -5.13 17.30
C LEU A 22 -1.73 -5.40 17.98
N THR A 23 -1.29 -6.64 17.99
CA THR A 23 -0.01 -7.07 18.56
C THR A 23 1.17 -6.51 17.77
N PRO A 24 2.33 -6.32 18.39
CA PRO A 24 3.56 -5.98 17.67
C PRO A 24 3.93 -7.01 16.59
N HIS A 25 4.76 -6.59 15.64
CA HIS A 25 5.36 -7.50 14.66
C HIS A 25 6.07 -8.66 15.39
N PRO A 26 5.75 -9.93 15.09
CA PRO A 26 6.33 -11.06 15.79
C PRO A 26 7.84 -11.14 15.65
N LEU A 27 8.57 -11.21 16.75
CA LEU A 27 10.03 -11.27 16.75
C LEU A 27 10.58 -12.46 15.95
N ALA A 28 9.83 -13.57 15.92
CA ALA A 28 10.21 -14.77 15.18
C ALA A 28 10.16 -14.58 13.65
N LEU A 29 9.49 -13.53 13.16
CA LEU A 29 9.54 -13.13 11.74
C LEU A 29 10.77 -12.26 11.41
N GLY A 30 11.64 -11.96 12.40
CA GLY A 30 12.78 -11.10 12.21
C GLY A 30 12.44 -9.61 12.25
N SER A 31 13.34 -8.78 11.76
CA SER A 31 13.17 -7.31 11.76
C SER A 31 12.43 -6.84 10.52
N ALA A 32 11.29 -6.17 10.70
CA ALA A 32 10.57 -5.55 9.59
C ALA A 32 11.41 -4.52 8.81
N LEU A 33 12.45 -3.94 9.43
CA LEU A 33 13.34 -2.99 8.76
C LEU A 33 14.37 -3.65 7.83
N THR A 34 14.86 -4.84 8.19
CA THR A 34 16.06 -5.43 7.57
C THR A 34 15.86 -6.83 7.01
N HIS A 35 14.72 -7.48 7.27
CA HIS A 35 14.46 -8.81 6.69
C HIS A 35 14.22 -8.68 5.18
N PRO A 36 14.89 -9.49 4.33
CA PRO A 36 14.83 -9.31 2.88
C PRO A 36 13.51 -9.73 2.24
N LEU A 37 12.74 -10.59 2.90
CA LEU A 37 11.52 -11.20 2.33
C LEU A 37 10.24 -10.88 3.12
N ILE A 38 10.35 -10.37 4.35
CA ILE A 38 9.22 -10.11 5.24
C ILE A 38 9.37 -8.75 5.88
N THR A 39 8.46 -7.84 5.60
CA THR A 39 8.40 -6.51 6.18
C THR A 39 6.97 -6.18 6.62
N THR A 40 6.73 -4.97 7.05
CA THR A 40 5.40 -4.39 7.21
C THR A 40 5.22 -3.29 6.18
N ASP A 41 4.01 -3.16 5.62
CA ASP A 41 3.69 -2.03 4.75
C ASP A 41 3.35 -0.79 5.59
N TYR A 42 2.10 -0.40 5.69
CA TYR A 42 1.68 0.79 6.43
C TYR A 42 1.47 0.51 7.92
N SER A 43 0.73 -0.53 8.24
CA SER A 43 0.34 -0.88 9.60
C SER A 43 1.29 -1.93 10.18
N GLU A 44 1.53 -1.85 11.49
CA GLU A 44 2.20 -2.91 12.26
C GLU A 44 1.51 -4.27 12.09
N SER A 45 0.20 -4.25 11.82
CA SER A 45 -0.61 -5.43 11.53
C SER A 45 -0.54 -5.91 10.09
N GLN A 46 0.05 -5.14 9.18
CA GLN A 46 0.07 -5.42 7.74
C GLN A 46 1.43 -5.95 7.32
N LEU A 47 1.52 -7.26 7.15
CA LEU A 47 2.73 -7.88 6.63
C LEU A 47 2.81 -7.68 5.11
N GLU A 48 4.03 -7.54 4.62
CA GLU A 48 4.37 -7.53 3.21
C GLU A 48 5.42 -8.60 2.94
N LEU A 49 5.07 -9.54 2.06
CA LEU A 49 5.87 -10.70 1.71
C LEU A 49 6.45 -10.49 0.32
N ILE A 50 7.77 -10.50 0.22
CA ILE A 50 8.54 -10.08 -0.95
C ILE A 50 9.31 -11.27 -1.49
N THR A 51 9.25 -11.50 -2.80
CA THR A 51 10.11 -12.50 -3.46
C THR A 51 11.34 -11.86 -4.08
N GLY A 52 12.34 -12.66 -4.34
CA GLY A 52 13.43 -12.29 -5.24
C GLY A 52 12.98 -12.08 -6.69
N ALA A 53 13.91 -11.63 -7.55
CA ALA A 53 13.66 -11.42 -8.97
C ALA A 53 13.99 -12.69 -9.78
N HIS A 54 12.98 -13.42 -10.23
CA HIS A 54 13.08 -14.70 -10.89
C HIS A 54 12.85 -14.63 -12.41
N LYS A 55 13.51 -15.53 -13.16
CA LYS A 55 13.24 -15.74 -14.59
C LYS A 55 12.03 -16.65 -14.82
N GLY A 56 11.82 -17.65 -13.95
CA GLY A 56 10.72 -18.60 -14.02
C GLY A 56 9.50 -18.11 -13.21
N VAL A 57 8.31 -18.34 -13.71
CA VAL A 57 7.05 -18.07 -12.99
C VAL A 57 6.94 -18.98 -11.78
N GLN A 58 7.21 -20.26 -11.97
CA GLN A 58 7.08 -21.26 -10.90
C GLN A 58 8.05 -20.96 -9.75
N GLN A 59 9.30 -20.62 -10.03
CA GLN A 59 10.28 -20.26 -9.01
C GLN A 59 9.81 -19.08 -8.12
N CYS A 60 9.18 -18.08 -8.73
CA CYS A 60 8.65 -16.93 -8.01
C CYS A 60 7.47 -17.33 -7.11
N LEU A 61 6.58 -18.20 -7.61
CA LEU A 61 5.45 -18.71 -6.84
C LEU A 61 5.87 -19.66 -5.72
N ASP A 62 6.86 -20.50 -5.96
CA ASP A 62 7.40 -21.42 -4.96
C ASP A 62 8.00 -20.63 -3.78
N GLU A 63 8.84 -19.63 -4.05
CA GLU A 63 9.41 -18.77 -3.02
C GLU A 63 8.30 -18.02 -2.24
N LEU A 64 7.31 -17.43 -2.93
CA LEU A 64 6.18 -16.79 -2.26
C LEU A 64 5.42 -17.77 -1.36
N THR A 65 5.26 -19.00 -1.82
CA THR A 65 4.58 -20.06 -1.05
C THR A 65 5.38 -20.43 0.20
N GLU A 66 6.69 -20.60 0.08
CA GLU A 66 7.58 -20.89 1.21
C GLU A 66 7.55 -19.78 2.27
N VAL A 67 7.62 -18.51 1.83
CA VAL A 67 7.51 -17.35 2.73
C VAL A 67 6.15 -17.33 3.42
N HIS A 68 5.06 -17.59 2.70
CA HIS A 68 3.72 -17.69 3.27
C HIS A 68 3.59 -18.80 4.30
N GLN A 69 4.13 -19.99 4.01
CA GLN A 69 4.11 -21.12 4.94
C GLN A 69 4.88 -20.80 6.22
N PHE A 70 6.05 -20.20 6.09
CA PHE A 70 6.85 -19.76 7.25
C PHE A 70 6.08 -18.77 8.12
N VAL A 71 5.50 -17.73 7.51
CA VAL A 71 4.70 -16.73 8.21
C VAL A 71 3.49 -17.38 8.88
N HIS A 72 2.76 -18.25 8.17
CA HIS A 72 1.59 -18.93 8.73
C HIS A 72 1.92 -19.76 9.98
N HIS A 73 3.00 -20.56 9.95
CA HIS A 73 3.44 -21.33 11.10
C HIS A 73 3.85 -20.41 12.26
N THR A 74 4.62 -19.36 11.98
CA THR A 74 5.06 -18.41 12.99
C THR A 74 3.89 -17.71 13.66
N LEU A 75 2.90 -17.25 12.92
CA LEU A 75 1.70 -16.60 13.48
C LEU A 75 0.87 -17.56 14.32
N LYS A 76 0.71 -18.80 13.89
CA LYS A 76 0.01 -19.84 14.64
C LYS A 76 0.67 -20.10 15.98
N ASP A 77 2.00 -20.22 16.01
CA ASP A 77 2.78 -20.50 17.21
C ASP A 77 2.91 -19.28 18.15
N SER A 78 2.82 -18.08 17.62
CA SER A 78 3.00 -16.80 18.35
C SER A 78 1.71 -16.19 18.88
N GLY A 79 0.56 -16.88 18.83
CA GLY A 79 -0.69 -16.35 19.37
C GLY A 79 -1.94 -16.75 18.59
N GLY A 80 -1.82 -17.62 17.58
CA GLY A 80 -2.94 -18.12 16.81
C GLY A 80 -3.53 -17.11 15.83
N GLU A 81 -2.76 -16.08 15.46
CA GLU A 81 -3.16 -15.10 14.44
C GLU A 81 -3.17 -15.73 13.05
N LEU A 82 -3.96 -15.15 12.16
CA LEU A 82 -4.09 -15.57 10.77
C LEU A 82 -3.66 -14.41 9.84
N LEU A 83 -3.23 -14.74 8.65
CA LEU A 83 -3.01 -13.76 7.58
C LEU A 83 -4.29 -13.67 6.73
N TRP A 84 -4.89 -12.46 6.68
CA TRP A 84 -6.09 -12.21 5.90
C TRP A 84 -5.81 -12.32 4.40
N ALA A 85 -6.59 -13.14 3.70
CA ALA A 85 -6.33 -13.46 2.30
C ALA A 85 -6.86 -12.42 1.31
N SER A 86 -7.92 -11.67 1.69
CA SER A 86 -8.55 -10.66 0.83
C SER A 86 -7.87 -9.31 0.95
N SER A 87 -7.95 -8.50 -0.12
CA SER A 87 -7.38 -7.15 -0.13
C SER A 87 -8.16 -6.14 0.72
N MET A 88 -9.49 -6.28 0.76
CA MET A 88 -10.36 -5.39 1.55
C MET A 88 -10.61 -6.00 2.92
N PRO A 89 -10.17 -5.35 3.99
CA PRO A 89 -10.34 -5.88 5.34
C PRO A 89 -11.79 -5.75 5.84
N CYS A 90 -12.13 -6.61 6.82
CA CYS A 90 -13.36 -6.52 7.60
C CYS A 90 -13.00 -6.30 9.08
N GLY A 91 -13.97 -5.84 9.87
CA GLY A 91 -13.78 -5.69 11.32
C GLY A 91 -12.67 -4.72 11.71
N LEU A 92 -12.46 -3.67 10.91
CA LEU A 92 -11.47 -2.64 11.21
C LEU A 92 -11.89 -1.82 12.43
N PRO A 93 -10.95 -1.50 13.32
CA PRO A 93 -11.16 -0.52 14.39
C PRO A 93 -11.24 0.91 13.81
N THR A 94 -11.35 1.90 14.71
CA THR A 94 -11.26 3.32 14.30
C THR A 94 -9.88 3.63 13.71
N ASP A 95 -9.80 4.68 12.91
CA ASP A 95 -8.54 5.10 12.26
C ASP A 95 -7.38 5.26 13.26
N GLU A 96 -7.65 5.85 14.41
CA GLU A 96 -6.65 6.12 15.47
C GLU A 96 -6.12 4.82 16.11
N THR A 97 -6.93 3.77 16.12
CA THR A 97 -6.57 2.48 16.72
C THR A 97 -5.69 1.64 15.78
N ILE A 98 -5.75 1.86 14.47
CA ILE A 98 -4.89 1.13 13.51
C ILE A 98 -3.43 1.47 13.79
N PRO A 99 -2.59 0.50 14.21
CA PRO A 99 -1.22 0.78 14.59
C PRO A 99 -0.35 1.05 13.36
N LEU A 100 0.49 2.09 13.46
CA LEU A 100 1.52 2.36 12.45
C LEU A 100 2.66 1.36 12.58
N ALA A 101 3.24 0.97 11.45
CA ALA A 101 4.41 0.11 11.42
C ALA A 101 5.60 0.73 12.16
N ARG A 102 6.34 -0.11 12.88
CA ARG A 102 7.47 0.26 13.73
C ARG A 102 8.76 -0.35 13.22
N TYR A 103 9.77 0.51 13.07
CA TYR A 103 11.06 0.12 12.48
C TYR A 103 12.26 0.41 13.40
N GLY A 104 11.98 0.62 14.70
CA GLY A 104 13.01 0.96 15.68
C GLY A 104 13.38 2.44 15.70
N SER A 105 14.48 2.77 16.43
CA SER A 105 14.89 4.14 16.74
C SER A 105 15.98 4.71 15.81
N SER A 106 16.46 3.94 14.82
CA SER A 106 17.43 4.44 13.83
C SER A 106 16.81 5.57 12.98
N ASN A 107 17.65 6.40 12.36
CA ASN A 107 17.17 7.48 11.49
C ASN A 107 16.29 6.96 10.36
N ILE A 108 16.68 5.84 9.73
CA ILE A 108 15.86 5.20 8.68
C ILE A 108 14.53 4.70 9.26
N GLY A 109 14.54 4.06 10.43
CA GLY A 109 13.32 3.58 11.07
C GLY A 109 12.38 4.72 11.45
N ARG A 110 12.92 5.86 11.93
CA ARG A 110 12.17 7.07 12.23
C ARG A 110 11.57 7.69 10.96
N ALA A 111 12.36 7.83 9.90
CA ALA A 111 11.88 8.36 8.61
C ALA A 111 10.72 7.53 8.06
N LYS A 112 10.83 6.19 8.08
CA LYS A 112 9.74 5.29 7.68
C LYS A 112 8.46 5.49 8.49
N SER A 113 8.59 5.69 9.80
CA SER A 113 7.45 5.92 10.68
C SER A 113 6.79 7.29 10.45
N VAL A 114 7.60 8.34 10.28
CA VAL A 114 7.11 9.70 9.98
C VAL A 114 6.39 9.76 8.64
N TYR A 115 6.92 9.11 7.61
CA TYR A 115 6.26 8.97 6.32
C TYR A 115 4.85 8.36 6.47
N ARG A 116 4.72 7.29 7.23
CA ARG A 116 3.44 6.61 7.45
C ARG A 116 2.45 7.46 8.26
N MET A 117 2.94 8.23 9.22
CA MET A 117 2.11 9.23 9.90
C MET A 117 1.53 10.24 8.90
N GLY A 118 2.36 10.76 8.00
CA GLY A 118 1.94 11.67 6.93
C GLY A 118 0.90 11.05 5.99
N LEU A 119 1.07 9.80 5.59
CA LEU A 119 0.06 9.08 4.80
C LEU A 119 -1.27 8.93 5.54
N GLY A 120 -1.23 8.67 6.86
CA GLY A 120 -2.43 8.62 7.69
C GLY A 120 -3.20 9.92 7.71
N HIS A 121 -2.51 11.06 7.77
CA HIS A 121 -3.14 12.39 7.71
C HIS A 121 -3.71 12.72 6.33
N ARG A 122 -3.05 12.28 5.25
CA ARG A 122 -3.47 12.55 3.87
C ARG A 122 -4.66 11.72 3.43
N TYR A 123 -4.68 10.43 3.78
CA TYR A 123 -5.59 9.43 3.20
C TYR A 123 -6.44 8.72 4.24
N GLY A 124 -6.15 8.85 5.53
CA GLY A 124 -6.74 8.05 6.60
C GLY A 124 -6.05 6.67 6.73
N ARG A 125 -5.99 6.14 7.95
CA ARG A 125 -5.31 4.87 8.23
C ARG A 125 -6.07 3.66 7.70
N ARG A 126 -7.41 3.70 7.67
CA ARG A 126 -8.23 2.63 7.08
C ARG A 126 -7.92 2.43 5.60
N MET A 127 -7.70 3.52 4.86
CA MET A 127 -7.31 3.45 3.44
C MET A 127 -6.01 2.65 3.27
N GLN A 128 -5.05 2.83 4.16
CA GLN A 128 -3.75 2.19 4.10
C GLN A 128 -3.81 0.68 4.43
N THR A 129 -4.90 0.17 5.01
CA THR A 129 -5.06 -1.27 5.31
C THR A 129 -5.50 -2.11 4.11
N ILE A 130 -5.84 -1.48 2.99
CA ILE A 130 -6.12 -2.21 1.75
C ILE A 130 -4.83 -2.88 1.29
N SER A 131 -4.84 -4.20 1.29
CA SER A 131 -3.68 -5.03 0.95
C SER A 131 -3.67 -5.37 -0.53
N GLY A 132 -2.57 -5.13 -1.19
CA GLY A 132 -2.37 -5.37 -2.62
C GLY A 132 -1.45 -6.54 -2.92
N ILE A 133 -1.37 -6.85 -4.20
CA ILE A 133 -0.33 -7.70 -4.79
C ILE A 133 0.36 -6.86 -5.86
N HIS A 134 1.64 -6.57 -5.67
CA HIS A 134 2.47 -5.96 -6.69
C HIS A 134 3.15 -7.04 -7.52
N TYR A 135 2.94 -6.99 -8.81
CA TYR A 135 3.65 -7.83 -9.76
C TYR A 135 4.72 -7.00 -10.46
N ASN A 136 5.94 -7.16 -10.00
CA ASN A 136 7.11 -6.48 -10.56
C ASN A 136 7.68 -7.30 -11.72
N TRP A 137 8.05 -6.64 -12.81
CA TRP A 137 8.72 -7.29 -13.92
C TRP A 137 9.65 -6.33 -14.66
N SER A 138 10.64 -6.88 -15.30
CA SER A 138 11.61 -6.11 -16.08
C SER A 138 12.04 -6.82 -17.35
N LEU A 139 12.36 -6.01 -18.36
CA LEU A 139 13.00 -6.44 -19.59
C LEU A 139 14.48 -6.04 -19.54
N PRO A 140 15.42 -6.95 -19.79
CA PRO A 140 16.84 -6.61 -19.84
C PRO A 140 17.15 -5.77 -21.08
N GLY A 141 18.09 -4.84 -20.94
CA GLY A 141 18.65 -4.06 -22.06
C GLY A 141 17.72 -2.99 -22.66
N VAL A 142 16.59 -2.65 -21.99
CA VAL A 142 15.74 -1.56 -22.45
C VAL A 142 16.27 -0.20 -22.00
N THR A 143 16.14 0.80 -22.87
CA THR A 143 16.49 2.20 -22.58
C THR A 143 15.38 2.88 -21.78
N SER A 144 15.68 4.04 -21.17
CA SER A 144 14.67 4.88 -20.51
C SER A 144 13.53 5.26 -21.45
N GLU A 145 13.83 5.58 -22.70
CA GLU A 145 12.82 5.91 -23.72
C GLU A 145 11.85 4.73 -23.96
N GLN A 146 12.38 3.52 -24.08
CA GLN A 146 11.58 2.30 -24.24
C GLN A 146 10.72 2.04 -23.00
N TYR A 147 11.23 2.30 -21.79
CA TYR A 147 10.45 2.21 -20.56
C TYR A 147 9.29 3.20 -20.53
N PHE A 148 9.52 4.47 -20.88
CA PHE A 148 8.44 5.46 -20.94
C PHE A 148 7.42 5.14 -22.03
N SER A 149 7.85 4.59 -23.16
CA SER A 149 6.94 4.07 -24.18
C SER A 149 6.07 2.95 -23.64
N LEU A 150 6.67 2.01 -22.90
CA LEU A 150 5.95 0.93 -22.23
C LEU A 150 4.95 1.48 -21.22
N ILE A 151 5.34 2.42 -20.35
CA ILE A 151 4.45 3.02 -19.35
C ILE A 151 3.23 3.65 -20.04
N ARG A 152 3.44 4.44 -21.12
CA ARG A 152 2.32 5.04 -21.86
C ARG A 152 1.38 4.00 -22.46
N ASN A 153 1.91 2.92 -23.03
CA ASN A 153 1.12 1.84 -23.59
C ASN A 153 0.40 1.03 -22.49
N PHE A 154 1.08 0.74 -21.39
CA PHE A 154 0.49 0.06 -20.25
C PHE A 154 -0.70 0.87 -19.69
N ARG A 155 -0.52 2.15 -19.43
CA ARG A 155 -1.60 3.04 -18.96
C ARG A 155 -2.80 3.06 -19.91
N ARG A 156 -2.57 3.05 -21.22
CA ARG A 156 -3.64 3.02 -22.25
C ARG A 156 -4.46 1.74 -22.19
N HIS A 157 -3.84 0.62 -21.85
CA HIS A 157 -4.45 -0.71 -21.87
C HIS A 157 -4.72 -1.29 -20.47
N ALA A 158 -4.38 -0.59 -19.39
CA ALA A 158 -4.53 -1.08 -18.01
C ALA A 158 -5.96 -1.43 -17.63
N PHE A 159 -6.97 -0.84 -18.29
CA PHE A 159 -8.37 -1.17 -18.06
C PHE A 159 -8.68 -2.65 -18.30
N VAL A 160 -7.94 -3.33 -19.20
CA VAL A 160 -8.09 -4.77 -19.44
C VAL A 160 -7.72 -5.57 -18.20
N LEU A 161 -6.65 -5.15 -17.49
CA LEU A 161 -6.24 -5.80 -16.25
C LEU A 161 -7.26 -5.58 -15.14
N LEU A 162 -7.81 -4.37 -15.03
CA LEU A 162 -8.88 -4.07 -14.08
C LEU A 162 -10.14 -4.90 -14.36
N TYR A 163 -10.50 -5.06 -15.62
CA TYR A 163 -11.65 -5.86 -16.02
C TYR A 163 -11.47 -7.35 -15.72
N LEU A 164 -10.27 -7.90 -16.01
CA LEU A 164 -10.00 -9.34 -15.86
C LEU A 164 -9.65 -9.73 -14.41
N PHE A 165 -8.98 -8.87 -13.66
CA PHE A 165 -8.38 -9.19 -12.37
C PHE A 165 -8.85 -8.30 -11.22
N GLY A 166 -9.70 -7.31 -11.46
CA GLY A 166 -10.29 -6.52 -10.41
C GLY A 166 -11.16 -7.38 -9.49
N ALA A 167 -10.79 -7.49 -8.22
CA ALA A 167 -11.39 -8.42 -7.28
C ALA A 167 -11.96 -7.76 -6.02
N SER A 168 -12.18 -6.44 -6.04
CA SER A 168 -12.67 -5.68 -4.87
C SER A 168 -13.88 -4.80 -5.22
N PRO A 169 -15.00 -5.39 -5.71
CA PRO A 169 -16.24 -4.65 -6.03
C PRO A 169 -17.10 -4.38 -4.79
N ALA A 170 -16.78 -4.99 -3.66
CA ALA A 170 -17.52 -4.90 -2.40
C ALA A 170 -16.58 -4.67 -1.22
N LEU A 171 -17.12 -4.11 -0.14
CA LEU A 171 -16.39 -3.84 1.09
C LEU A 171 -17.31 -3.91 2.32
N CYS A 172 -16.69 -3.98 3.50
CA CYS A 172 -17.39 -3.90 4.77
C CYS A 172 -17.83 -2.45 5.07
N PRO A 173 -19.03 -2.21 5.63
CA PRO A 173 -19.48 -0.86 5.98
C PRO A 173 -18.51 -0.08 6.87
N CYS A 174 -17.80 -0.75 7.77
CA CYS A 174 -16.81 -0.12 8.66
C CYS A 174 -15.69 0.62 7.88
N PHE A 175 -15.39 0.18 6.66
CA PHE A 175 -14.37 0.82 5.83
C PHE A 175 -14.75 2.22 5.35
N VAL A 176 -16.04 2.47 5.15
CA VAL A 176 -16.57 3.74 4.64
C VAL A 176 -17.33 4.55 5.69
N GLU A 177 -17.26 4.14 6.96
CA GLU A 177 -17.89 4.86 8.05
C GLU A 177 -17.40 6.31 8.10
N GLY A 178 -18.34 7.26 8.13
CA GLY A 178 -18.04 8.68 8.10
C GLY A 178 -17.61 9.25 6.75
N ARG A 179 -17.64 8.46 5.67
CA ARG A 179 -17.29 8.89 4.31
C ARG A 179 -18.53 8.96 3.42
N GLU A 180 -18.59 9.95 2.55
CA GLU A 180 -19.60 10.00 1.49
C GLU A 180 -19.33 8.92 0.42
N HIS A 181 -20.36 8.16 0.08
CA HIS A 181 -20.24 7.11 -0.93
C HIS A 181 -21.56 6.85 -1.67
N ARG A 182 -21.48 6.18 -2.82
CA ARG A 182 -22.62 5.75 -3.65
C ARG A 182 -22.83 4.23 -3.64
N LEU A 183 -22.23 3.54 -2.67
CA LEU A 183 -22.33 2.09 -2.56
C LEU A 183 -23.76 1.69 -2.18
N GLN A 184 -24.20 0.57 -2.70
CA GLN A 184 -25.47 -0.09 -2.41
C GLN A 184 -25.23 -1.22 -1.42
N ARG A 185 -26.24 -1.53 -0.62
CA ARG A 185 -26.20 -2.70 0.28
C ARG A 185 -26.37 -3.97 -0.53
N MET A 186 -25.53 -4.96 -0.29
CA MET A 186 -25.65 -6.29 -0.89
C MET A 186 -26.88 -7.01 -0.32
N GLU A 187 -27.67 -7.62 -1.19
CA GLU A 187 -28.83 -8.42 -0.78
C GLU A 187 -28.41 -9.60 0.08
N GLY A 188 -29.13 -9.84 1.18
CA GLY A 188 -28.85 -10.94 2.11
C GLY A 188 -27.63 -10.74 3.04
N GLY A 189 -26.99 -9.53 3.02
CA GLY A 189 -25.82 -9.27 3.85
C GLY A 189 -25.66 -7.83 4.30
N SER A 190 -24.57 -7.57 5.03
CA SER A 190 -24.17 -6.22 5.47
C SER A 190 -23.19 -5.54 4.52
N ALA A 191 -22.54 -6.27 3.62
CA ALA A 191 -21.55 -5.73 2.71
C ALA A 191 -22.13 -4.65 1.78
N LEU A 192 -21.28 -3.69 1.44
CA LEU A 192 -21.58 -2.64 0.47
C LEU A 192 -20.87 -2.92 -0.84
N TYR A 193 -21.48 -2.62 -1.96
CA TYR A 193 -20.90 -2.82 -3.28
C TYR A 193 -21.28 -1.70 -4.24
N LEU A 194 -20.56 -1.58 -5.33
CA LEU A 194 -20.94 -0.73 -6.45
C LEU A 194 -21.23 -1.60 -7.67
N PRO A 195 -22.44 -1.53 -8.25
CA PRO A 195 -22.75 -2.27 -9.47
C PRO A 195 -21.74 -1.99 -10.57
N HIS A 196 -21.32 -3.05 -11.26
CA HIS A 196 -20.33 -3.01 -12.34
C HIS A 196 -18.90 -2.56 -11.96
N ALA A 197 -18.62 -2.34 -10.68
CA ALA A 197 -17.25 -2.07 -10.24
C ALA A 197 -16.39 -3.35 -10.27
N THR A 198 -15.14 -3.20 -10.68
CA THR A 198 -14.14 -4.26 -10.64
C THR A 198 -13.20 -4.10 -9.44
N SER A 199 -12.86 -2.86 -9.10
CA SER A 199 -12.02 -2.52 -7.95
C SER A 199 -12.40 -1.16 -7.38
N LEU A 200 -12.89 -1.13 -6.15
CA LEU A 200 -13.24 0.12 -5.45
C LEU A 200 -12.00 0.94 -5.10
N ARG A 201 -10.82 0.30 -4.96
CA ARG A 201 -9.54 0.98 -4.74
C ARG A 201 -9.18 1.92 -5.88
N MET A 202 -9.58 1.61 -7.11
CA MET A 202 -9.31 2.43 -8.29
C MET A 202 -10.32 3.56 -8.49
N GLY A 203 -11.35 3.64 -7.65
CA GLY A 203 -12.35 4.70 -7.66
C GLY A 203 -12.08 5.78 -6.61
N ARG A 204 -13.09 6.63 -6.37
CA ARG A 204 -13.04 7.73 -5.38
C ARG A 204 -12.82 7.29 -3.93
N LEU A 205 -13.06 6.02 -3.62
CA LEU A 205 -12.79 5.43 -2.31
C LEU A 205 -11.34 4.94 -2.17
N GLY A 206 -10.56 4.99 -3.25
CA GLY A 206 -9.15 4.59 -3.25
C GLY A 206 -8.19 5.72 -2.87
N TYR A 207 -6.92 5.55 -3.25
CA TYR A 207 -5.85 6.54 -3.07
C TYR A 207 -6.09 7.77 -3.94
N GLN A 208 -6.83 8.71 -3.43
CA GLN A 208 -7.08 10.00 -4.08
C GLN A 208 -6.91 11.13 -3.07
N SER A 209 -6.26 12.19 -3.50
CA SER A 209 -6.06 13.41 -2.73
C SER A 209 -6.38 14.61 -3.63
N ASP A 210 -7.15 15.55 -3.11
CA ASP A 210 -7.43 16.83 -3.80
C ASP A 210 -6.14 17.60 -4.08
N ALA A 211 -5.12 17.44 -3.23
CA ALA A 211 -3.79 18.01 -3.45
C ALA A 211 -3.16 17.58 -4.77
N GLN A 212 -3.45 16.37 -5.23
CA GLN A 212 -2.89 15.80 -6.47
C GLN A 212 -3.80 15.98 -7.69
N ALA A 213 -5.01 16.52 -7.52
CA ALA A 213 -5.98 16.66 -8.59
C ALA A 213 -5.49 17.54 -9.77
N THR A 214 -4.60 18.50 -9.50
CA THR A 214 -4.02 19.40 -10.49
C THR A 214 -2.66 18.94 -11.01
N LEU A 215 -2.12 17.83 -10.50
CA LEU A 215 -0.80 17.36 -10.86
C LEU A 215 -0.81 16.64 -12.22
N ALA A 216 -0.14 17.22 -13.21
CA ALA A 216 0.04 16.65 -14.53
C ALA A 216 1.41 15.96 -14.64
N VAL A 217 1.47 14.65 -14.37
CA VAL A 217 2.72 13.89 -14.51
C VAL A 217 3.03 13.59 -15.96
N SER A 218 4.19 14.04 -16.44
CA SER A 218 4.68 13.75 -17.78
C SER A 218 5.29 12.35 -17.87
N TYR A 219 4.83 11.57 -18.83
CA TYR A 219 5.40 10.25 -19.17
C TYR A 219 6.10 10.25 -20.54
N ASN A 220 6.49 11.43 -21.04
CA ASN A 220 7.14 11.55 -22.35
C ASN A 220 8.65 11.25 -22.34
N GLY A 221 9.25 11.19 -21.17
CA GLY A 221 10.65 10.86 -20.97
C GLY A 221 11.10 11.13 -19.54
N LEU A 222 12.34 10.72 -19.23
CA LEU A 222 12.88 10.79 -17.87
C LEU A 222 12.90 12.22 -17.31
N THR A 223 13.37 13.18 -18.09
CA THR A 223 13.46 14.60 -17.67
C THR A 223 12.08 15.17 -17.34
N GLY A 224 11.10 14.98 -18.21
CA GLY A 224 9.73 15.46 -17.96
C GLY A 224 9.09 14.78 -16.74
N TYR A 225 9.32 13.51 -16.56
CA TYR A 225 8.86 12.76 -15.38
C TYR A 225 9.49 13.29 -14.09
N ALA A 226 10.83 13.42 -14.07
CA ALA A 226 11.58 13.94 -12.92
C ALA A 226 11.14 15.37 -12.54
N ASN A 227 10.96 16.25 -13.52
CA ASN A 227 10.47 17.62 -13.29
C ASN A 227 9.06 17.62 -12.69
N SER A 228 8.16 16.75 -13.17
CA SER A 228 6.80 16.64 -12.63
C SER A 228 6.81 16.15 -11.19
N LEU A 229 7.66 15.18 -10.84
CA LEU A 229 7.82 14.71 -9.47
C LEU A 229 8.46 15.76 -8.57
N HIS A 230 9.48 16.45 -9.06
CA HIS A 230 10.11 17.55 -8.33
C HIS A 230 9.10 18.65 -7.99
N GLU A 231 8.27 19.07 -8.96
CA GLU A 231 7.18 20.01 -8.70
C GLU A 231 6.23 19.46 -7.63
N ALA A 232 5.83 18.20 -7.72
CA ALA A 232 4.91 17.58 -6.76
C ALA A 232 5.49 17.53 -5.34
N LEU A 233 6.79 17.35 -5.19
CA LEU A 233 7.49 17.28 -3.90
C LEU A 233 7.80 18.66 -3.31
N THR A 234 7.89 19.70 -4.14
CA THR A 234 8.30 21.03 -3.69
C THR A 234 7.16 22.05 -3.65
N LYS A 235 6.09 21.83 -4.42
CA LYS A 235 4.94 22.74 -4.47
C LYS A 235 4.07 22.60 -3.23
N PRO A 236 3.94 23.64 -2.40
CA PRO A 236 3.14 23.60 -1.20
C PRO A 236 1.65 23.39 -1.51
N TYR A 237 0.96 22.72 -0.59
CA TYR A 237 -0.50 22.61 -0.59
C TYR A 237 -1.05 23.31 0.67
N PRO A 238 -1.77 24.45 0.50
CA PRO A 238 -2.15 25.30 1.64
C PRO A 238 -2.95 24.58 2.73
N ALA A 239 -3.79 23.61 2.37
CA ALA A 239 -4.57 22.85 3.34
C ALA A 239 -3.68 21.97 4.24
N TYR A 240 -2.55 21.43 3.73
CA TYR A 240 -1.60 20.67 4.53
C TYR A 240 -0.71 21.60 5.38
N GLU A 241 -0.33 22.76 4.86
CA GLU A 241 0.40 23.76 5.64
C GLU A 241 -0.42 24.24 6.85
N ALA A 242 -1.73 24.46 6.66
CA ALA A 242 -2.64 24.89 7.70
C ALA A 242 -2.80 23.88 8.85
N LEU A 243 -2.57 22.59 8.61
CA LEU A 243 -2.63 21.56 9.66
C LEU A 243 -1.49 21.72 10.68
N GLY A 244 -0.33 22.25 10.30
CA GLY A 244 0.79 22.53 11.18
C GLY A 244 1.35 21.33 11.93
N ILE A 245 1.16 20.10 11.43
CA ILE A 245 1.50 18.87 12.13
C ILE A 245 3.01 18.62 12.04
N ARG A 246 3.67 18.55 13.20
CA ARG A 246 5.12 18.32 13.32
C ARG A 246 5.43 17.30 14.40
N ASN A 247 6.58 16.65 14.29
CA ASN A 247 7.11 15.84 15.38
C ASN A 247 7.42 16.71 16.60
N PRO A 248 7.18 16.20 17.83
CA PRO A 248 7.52 16.94 19.06
C PRO A 248 8.99 17.37 19.14
N GLY A 249 9.91 16.62 18.56
CA GLY A 249 11.35 16.93 18.54
C GLY A 249 11.76 17.96 17.48
N GLY A 250 10.87 18.32 16.55
CA GLY A 250 11.14 19.32 15.51
C GLY A 250 12.00 18.87 14.33
N ASP A 251 12.55 17.64 14.36
CA ASP A 251 13.49 17.16 13.33
C ASP A 251 12.81 16.79 12.01
N TYR A 252 11.56 16.29 12.10
CA TYR A 252 10.78 15.87 10.93
C TYR A 252 9.33 16.32 11.07
N ASN A 253 8.69 16.62 9.94
CA ASN A 253 7.26 16.83 9.88
C ASN A 253 6.55 15.46 9.78
N GLN A 254 5.47 15.27 10.53
CA GLN A 254 4.61 14.08 10.35
C GLN A 254 3.81 14.14 9.03
N LEU A 255 3.63 15.33 8.51
CA LEU A 255 2.96 15.59 7.24
C LEU A 255 3.84 16.53 6.43
N GLY A 256 4.34 16.07 5.29
CA GLY A 256 4.93 16.93 4.28
C GLY A 256 3.87 17.90 3.75
N THR A 257 4.21 19.18 3.57
CA THR A 257 3.24 20.20 3.16
C THR A 257 3.03 20.30 1.66
N SER A 258 3.80 19.54 0.88
CA SER A 258 3.76 19.53 -0.59
C SER A 258 2.60 18.69 -1.16
N LEU A 259 2.37 18.78 -2.47
CA LEU A 259 1.34 18.01 -3.16
C LEU A 259 1.53 16.49 -2.99
N LEU A 260 2.78 16.03 -2.96
CA LEU A 260 3.16 14.63 -2.76
C LEU A 260 4.14 14.53 -1.59
N GLN A 261 4.05 13.42 -0.84
CA GLN A 261 5.01 13.03 0.17
C GLN A 261 5.57 11.66 -0.18
N ILE A 262 6.87 11.49 -0.12
CA ILE A 262 7.57 10.22 -0.34
C ILE A 262 8.43 9.84 0.87
N GLU A 263 8.77 8.57 1.00
CA GLU A 263 9.50 8.04 2.16
C GLU A 263 10.92 8.64 2.29
N ASN A 264 11.54 8.98 1.19
CA ASN A 264 12.93 9.44 1.15
C ASN A 264 13.10 10.97 1.11
N GLU A 265 12.05 11.74 1.44
CA GLU A 265 12.16 13.21 1.49
C GLU A 265 12.67 13.75 2.82
N PHE A 266 12.86 12.89 3.83
CA PHE A 266 13.29 13.23 5.19
C PHE A 266 14.77 12.93 5.42
#